data_b0ad3e1ef791d98b4da2956fb8ca04f0
#
_entry.id   b0ad3e1ef791d98b4da2956fb8ca04f0
#
_cell.length_a   1.000
_cell.length_b   1.000
_cell.length_c   1.000
_cell.angle_alpha   90.00
_cell.angle_beta   90.00
_cell.angle_gamma   90.00
#
_symmetry.space_group_name_H-M   'P 1'
#
loop_
_entity.id
_entity.type
_entity.pdbx_description
1 polymer ?
#
loop_
_entity_poly.entity_id
_entity_poly.type
_entity_poly.pdbx_seq_one_letter_code
_entity_poly.pdbx_strand_id
1 'polypeptide(L)'
;MASTGIIMALYGVYYWFAITDGPHPKKLHKPKKIAAMEVSSYFDMYKYILFTIPLFGILSVLVWKLGKLGFLSSGGLVLAHGAVVTVVVYQIFQILRVNLPILKVGVPEDDKYDWNQVAALNTTYFCNFGAELAVVSMLPAFFESTFSLSPTKAGIIAASFAFVNLIARPLGGILSDSMNSRKKVMSIYMIGISLGFIGMGFISSTWPLALAVILTIVCSMFVQGAEGATFSVIPTVKRRLTGQISGMAGAYGNVGAVFYLTILTVVDSSQFFFIIGAGAFFSFLFCALFLKE
;
A
#
# COMPACT_ATOMS: atom_id res chain seq x y z
N MET A 1 -23.13 5.63 -8.98
CA MET A 1 -22.92 4.33 -8.30
C MET A 1 -23.58 3.15 -9.02
N ALA A 2 -24.83 3.22 -9.45
CA ALA A 2 -25.49 2.11 -10.17
C ALA A 2 -24.80 1.71 -11.50
N SER A 3 -24.32 2.69 -12.28
CA SER A 3 -23.64 2.45 -13.56
C SER A 3 -22.33 1.66 -13.40
N THR A 4 -21.54 1.98 -12.40
CA THR A 4 -20.28 1.27 -12.11
C THR A 4 -20.55 -0.18 -11.71
N GLY A 5 -21.57 -0.42 -10.89
CA GLY A 5 -21.96 -1.77 -10.47
C GLY A 5 -22.42 -2.64 -11.64
N ILE A 6 -23.18 -2.06 -12.58
CA ILE A 6 -23.64 -2.77 -13.79
C ILE A 6 -22.45 -3.15 -14.68
N ILE A 7 -21.50 -2.23 -14.91
CA ILE A 7 -20.30 -2.50 -15.71
C ILE A 7 -19.48 -3.62 -15.09
N MET A 8 -19.28 -3.58 -13.77
CA MET A 8 -18.53 -4.63 -13.05
C MET A 8 -19.24 -5.99 -13.10
N ALA A 9 -20.58 -6.02 -13.00
CA ALA A 9 -21.36 -7.24 -13.13
C ALA A 9 -21.26 -7.84 -14.54
N LEU A 10 -21.39 -7.01 -15.58
CA LEU A 10 -21.22 -7.43 -16.96
C LEU A 10 -19.81 -7.96 -17.23
N TYR A 11 -18.79 -7.27 -16.71
CA TYR A 11 -17.41 -7.74 -16.79
C TYR A 11 -17.19 -9.05 -16.05
N GLY A 12 -17.78 -9.23 -14.87
CA GLY A 12 -17.73 -10.48 -14.11
C GLY A 12 -18.36 -11.66 -14.88
N VAL A 13 -19.49 -11.42 -15.54
CA VAL A 13 -20.13 -12.44 -16.42
C VAL A 13 -19.23 -12.76 -17.61
N TYR A 14 -18.71 -11.74 -18.30
CA TYR A 14 -17.76 -11.94 -19.39
C TYR A 14 -16.52 -12.74 -18.94
N TYR A 15 -15.94 -12.36 -17.80
CA TYR A 15 -14.78 -13.03 -17.21
C TYR A 15 -15.06 -14.51 -16.95
N TRP A 16 -16.23 -14.83 -16.40
CA TRP A 16 -16.64 -16.21 -16.11
C TRP A 16 -16.66 -17.12 -17.35
N PHE A 17 -17.09 -16.59 -18.48
CA PHE A 17 -17.18 -17.35 -19.74
C PHE A 17 -15.92 -17.29 -20.60
N ALA A 18 -15.14 -16.21 -20.52
CA ALA A 18 -13.98 -15.97 -21.38
C ALA A 18 -12.69 -16.53 -20.82
N ILE A 19 -12.56 -16.69 -19.49
CA ILE A 19 -11.34 -17.23 -18.89
C ILE A 19 -11.49 -18.73 -18.77
N THR A 20 -10.72 -19.43 -19.58
CA THR A 20 -10.41 -20.84 -19.40
C THR A 20 -9.22 -20.95 -18.47
N ASP A 21 -9.30 -21.85 -17.48
CA ASP A 21 -8.12 -22.24 -16.71
C ASP A 21 -7.04 -22.70 -17.70
N GLY A 22 -5.90 -22.02 -17.70
CA GLY A 22 -4.75 -22.43 -18.49
C GLY A 22 -4.36 -23.87 -18.14
N PRO A 23 -3.63 -24.58 -19.01
CA PRO A 23 -3.22 -25.95 -18.73
C PRO A 23 -2.38 -25.96 -17.45
N HIS A 24 -3.00 -26.30 -16.33
CA HIS A 24 -2.29 -26.53 -15.09
C HIS A 24 -1.31 -27.69 -15.32
N PRO A 25 0.00 -27.50 -15.15
CA PRO A 25 0.92 -28.62 -15.18
C PRO A 25 0.41 -29.64 -14.14
N LYS A 26 0.09 -30.83 -14.60
CA LYS A 26 -0.58 -31.93 -13.84
C LYS A 26 0.13 -32.34 -12.54
N LYS A 27 1.20 -31.66 -12.12
CA LYS A 27 2.03 -31.97 -10.95
C LYS A 27 2.37 -30.77 -10.08
N LEU A 28 1.70 -29.64 -10.19
CA LEU A 28 1.79 -28.67 -9.10
C LEU A 28 1.06 -29.28 -7.91
N HIS A 29 1.84 -29.75 -6.93
CA HIS A 29 1.30 -30.04 -5.60
C HIS A 29 0.46 -28.83 -5.22
N LYS A 30 -0.84 -29.06 -4.93
CA LYS A 30 -1.69 -27.97 -4.40
C LYS A 30 -0.92 -27.33 -3.27
N PRO A 31 -0.59 -26.04 -3.33
CA PRO A 31 0.18 -25.42 -2.27
C PRO A 31 -0.59 -25.71 -0.97
N LYS A 32 0.08 -26.32 0.02
CA LYS A 32 -0.51 -26.46 1.35
C LYS A 32 -1.02 -25.10 1.72
N LYS A 33 -2.29 -24.97 2.13
CA LYS A 33 -2.82 -23.72 2.66
C LYS A 33 -2.01 -23.40 3.91
N ILE A 34 -0.97 -22.58 3.75
CA ILE A 34 -0.08 -22.19 4.83
C ILE A 34 -0.70 -20.94 5.44
N ALA A 35 -1.04 -21.03 6.72
CA ALA A 35 -1.77 -19.99 7.44
C ALA A 35 -0.93 -18.72 7.72
N ALA A 36 0.40 -18.82 7.59
CA ALA A 36 1.34 -17.70 7.73
C ALA A 36 2.52 -17.88 6.76
N MET A 37 3.19 -16.79 6.42
CA MET A 37 4.38 -16.81 5.58
C MET A 37 5.54 -17.50 6.29
N GLU A 38 6.20 -18.42 5.59
CA GLU A 38 7.41 -19.08 6.09
C GLU A 38 8.58 -18.09 6.06
N VAL A 39 9.44 -18.12 7.09
CA VAL A 39 10.61 -17.23 7.21
C VAL A 39 11.91 -18.02 7.27
N SER A 40 13.04 -17.36 6.98
CA SER A 40 14.35 -17.99 6.85
C SER A 40 15.11 -18.12 8.16
N SER A 41 14.76 -17.35 9.19
CA SER A 41 15.45 -17.35 10.48
C SER A 41 14.53 -16.95 11.64
N TYR A 42 14.96 -17.25 12.89
CA TYR A 42 14.27 -16.77 14.10
C TYR A 42 14.21 -15.24 14.15
N PHE A 43 15.24 -14.56 13.66
CA PHE A 43 15.26 -13.11 13.62
C PHE A 43 14.25 -12.55 12.61
N ASP A 44 14.07 -13.20 11.46
CA ASP A 44 13.03 -12.83 10.49
C ASP A 44 11.63 -13.12 11.02
N MET A 45 11.45 -14.20 11.79
CA MET A 45 10.18 -14.46 12.48
C MET A 45 9.86 -13.36 13.49
N TYR A 46 10.83 -12.91 14.26
CA TYR A 46 10.65 -11.78 15.19
C TYR A 46 10.27 -10.49 14.43
N LYS A 47 10.96 -10.16 13.34
CA LYS A 47 10.61 -9.02 12.48
C LYS A 47 9.19 -9.14 11.93
N TYR A 48 8.80 -10.33 11.46
CA TYR A 48 7.46 -10.56 10.95
C TYR A 48 6.39 -10.27 12.02
N ILE A 49 6.59 -10.75 13.24
CA ILE A 49 5.69 -10.44 14.36
C ILE A 49 5.69 -8.93 14.65
N LEU A 50 6.86 -8.29 14.71
CA LEU A 50 6.99 -6.86 14.95
C LEU A 50 6.24 -6.04 13.90
N PHE A 51 6.34 -6.40 12.63
CA PHE A 51 5.62 -5.74 11.54
C PHE A 51 4.10 -6.00 11.55
N THR A 52 3.64 -7.05 12.22
CA THR A 52 2.21 -7.30 12.40
C THR A 52 1.58 -6.28 13.36
N ILE A 53 2.31 -5.80 14.35
CA ILE A 53 1.80 -4.89 15.39
C ILE A 53 1.29 -3.55 14.81
N PRO A 54 2.03 -2.80 13.97
CA PRO A 54 1.54 -1.55 13.40
C PRO A 54 0.26 -1.70 12.58
N LEU A 55 0.10 -2.81 11.85
CA LEU A 55 -1.11 -3.08 11.07
C LEU A 55 -2.37 -3.02 11.94
N PHE A 56 -2.35 -3.73 13.05
CA PHE A 56 -3.50 -3.80 13.95
C PHE A 56 -3.57 -2.62 14.91
N GLY A 57 -2.42 -2.00 15.23
CA GLY A 57 -2.37 -0.75 15.99
C GLY A 57 -3.15 0.37 15.31
N ILE A 58 -2.97 0.56 14.01
CA ILE A 58 -3.69 1.56 13.22
C ILE A 58 -5.19 1.22 13.15
N LEU A 59 -5.56 -0.06 13.02
CA LEU A 59 -6.96 -0.48 13.12
C LEU A 59 -7.58 -0.17 14.49
N SER A 60 -6.83 -0.34 15.57
CA SER A 60 -7.28 0.07 16.91
C SER A 60 -7.50 1.57 17.02
N VAL A 61 -6.64 2.39 16.41
CA VAL A 61 -6.81 3.84 16.34
C VAL A 61 -8.09 4.21 15.57
N LEU A 62 -8.36 3.51 14.45
CA LEU A 62 -9.60 3.69 13.68
C LEU A 62 -10.83 3.36 14.54
N VAL A 63 -10.84 2.22 15.23
CA VAL A 63 -11.93 1.82 16.14
C VAL A 63 -12.18 2.88 17.22
N TRP A 64 -11.10 3.36 17.86
CA TRP A 64 -11.18 4.42 18.86
C TRP A 64 -11.79 5.71 18.29
N LYS A 65 -11.40 6.11 17.07
CA LYS A 65 -11.93 7.29 16.40
C LYS A 65 -13.41 7.15 16.05
N LEU A 66 -13.84 5.98 15.54
CA LEU A 66 -15.26 5.71 15.28
C LEU A 66 -16.11 5.82 16.56
N GLY A 67 -15.55 5.40 17.69
CA GLY A 67 -16.20 5.61 18.99
C GLY A 67 -16.31 7.09 19.37
N LYS A 68 -15.25 7.87 19.19
CA LYS A 68 -15.29 9.32 19.44
C LYS A 68 -16.29 10.06 18.56
N LEU A 69 -16.50 9.59 17.33
CA LEU A 69 -17.48 10.16 16.39
C LEU A 69 -18.92 9.67 16.64
N GLY A 70 -19.14 8.82 17.65
CA GLY A 70 -20.47 8.33 18.00
C GLY A 70 -20.98 7.17 17.13
N PHE A 71 -20.18 6.63 16.21
CA PHE A 71 -20.55 5.48 15.39
C PHE A 71 -20.58 4.16 16.16
N LEU A 72 -19.85 4.08 17.28
CA LEU A 72 -19.79 2.92 18.15
C LEU A 72 -20.19 3.29 19.58
N SER A 73 -21.08 2.51 20.18
CA SER A 73 -21.37 2.58 21.61
C SER A 73 -20.18 2.10 22.44
N SER A 74 -20.17 2.39 23.75
CA SER A 74 -19.11 1.92 24.65
C SER A 74 -18.95 0.40 24.62
N GLY A 75 -20.04 -0.36 24.58
CA GLY A 75 -20.00 -1.82 24.40
C GLY A 75 -19.47 -2.23 23.02
N GLY A 76 -19.86 -1.53 21.97
CA GLY A 76 -19.34 -1.74 20.62
C GLY A 76 -17.84 -1.49 20.49
N LEU A 77 -17.31 -0.48 21.19
CA LEU A 77 -15.88 -0.21 21.29
C LEU A 77 -15.10 -1.36 21.93
N VAL A 78 -15.58 -1.87 23.05
CA VAL A 78 -14.94 -2.99 23.75
C VAL A 78 -14.95 -4.23 22.86
N LEU A 79 -16.07 -4.54 22.22
CA LEU A 79 -16.17 -5.68 21.31
C LEU A 79 -15.23 -5.53 20.09
N ALA A 80 -15.18 -4.35 19.47
CA ALA A 80 -14.32 -4.10 18.32
C ALA A 80 -12.83 -4.19 18.66
N HIS A 81 -12.39 -3.60 19.79
CA HIS A 81 -11.01 -3.76 20.26
C HIS A 81 -10.71 -5.21 20.64
N GLY A 82 -11.65 -5.89 21.31
CA GLY A 82 -11.54 -7.33 21.62
C GLY A 82 -11.35 -8.18 20.37
N ALA A 83 -12.10 -7.88 19.30
CA ALA A 83 -11.93 -8.55 18.00
C ALA A 83 -10.54 -8.29 17.40
N VAL A 84 -10.06 -7.02 17.39
CA VAL A 84 -8.72 -6.69 16.91
C VAL A 84 -7.64 -7.46 17.67
N VAL A 85 -7.70 -7.46 19.01
CA VAL A 85 -6.75 -8.20 19.85
C VAL A 85 -6.80 -9.71 19.56
N THR A 86 -8.00 -10.27 19.43
CA THR A 86 -8.16 -11.71 19.08
C THR A 86 -7.51 -12.06 17.76
N VAL A 87 -7.69 -11.22 16.73
CA VAL A 87 -7.07 -11.44 15.41
C VAL A 87 -5.54 -11.31 15.48
N VAL A 88 -5.01 -10.34 16.24
CA VAL A 88 -3.55 -10.21 16.48
C VAL A 88 -2.98 -11.47 17.13
N VAL A 89 -3.60 -11.92 18.22
CA VAL A 89 -3.15 -13.12 18.95
C VAL A 89 -3.21 -14.35 18.04
N TYR A 90 -4.29 -14.50 17.28
CA TYR A 90 -4.44 -15.56 16.31
C TYR A 90 -3.36 -15.50 15.21
N GLN A 91 -3.07 -14.32 14.67
CA GLN A 91 -2.03 -14.13 13.66
C GLN A 91 -0.64 -14.48 14.19
N ILE A 92 -0.30 -14.02 15.40
CA ILE A 92 0.97 -14.36 16.05
C ILE A 92 1.06 -15.87 16.30
N PHE A 93 -0.02 -16.48 16.78
CA PHE A 93 -0.07 -17.93 16.96
C PHE A 93 0.18 -18.68 15.65
N GLN A 94 -0.41 -18.24 14.54
CA GLN A 94 -0.19 -18.87 13.24
C GLN A 94 1.25 -18.69 12.73
N ILE A 95 1.85 -17.51 12.95
CA ILE A 95 3.26 -17.27 12.62
C ILE A 95 4.16 -18.25 13.39
N LEU A 96 3.95 -18.38 14.68
CA LEU A 96 4.72 -19.30 15.53
C LEU A 96 4.48 -20.76 15.13
N ARG A 97 3.22 -21.15 14.95
CA ARG A 97 2.83 -22.53 14.59
C ARG A 97 3.46 -22.99 13.27
N VAL A 98 3.55 -22.11 12.28
CA VAL A 98 4.12 -22.43 10.97
C VAL A 98 5.66 -22.43 11.05
N ASN A 99 6.24 -21.44 11.69
CA ASN A 99 7.69 -21.21 11.58
C ASN A 99 8.54 -21.96 12.61
N LEU A 100 8.04 -22.18 13.82
CA LEU A 100 8.85 -22.88 14.85
C LEU A 100 9.29 -24.29 14.43
N PRO A 101 8.43 -25.16 13.86
CA PRO A 101 8.84 -26.48 13.39
C PRO A 101 9.86 -26.40 12.25
N ILE A 102 9.64 -25.49 11.29
CA ILE A 102 10.52 -25.31 10.12
C ILE A 102 11.92 -24.84 10.56
N LEU A 103 11.98 -23.85 11.45
CA LEU A 103 13.24 -23.30 11.92
C LEU A 103 14.03 -24.28 12.83
N LYS A 104 13.35 -25.19 13.53
CA LYS A 104 14.01 -26.24 14.31
C LYS A 104 14.72 -27.28 13.44
N VAL A 105 14.11 -27.63 12.29
CA VAL A 105 14.70 -28.56 11.32
C VAL A 105 15.79 -27.88 10.49
N GLY A 106 15.69 -26.57 10.29
CA GLY A 106 16.54 -25.77 9.43
C GLY A 106 15.91 -25.54 8.07
N VAL A 107 16.10 -24.33 7.53
CA VAL A 107 15.60 -23.93 6.21
C VAL A 107 16.69 -24.22 5.17
N PRO A 108 16.39 -24.99 4.09
CA PRO A 108 17.33 -25.22 3.00
C PRO A 108 17.84 -23.89 2.40
N GLU A 109 19.10 -23.85 1.94
CA GLU A 109 19.69 -22.63 1.40
C GLU A 109 18.90 -22.06 0.23
N ASP A 110 18.40 -22.92 -0.66
CA ASP A 110 17.56 -22.52 -1.81
C ASP A 110 16.22 -21.94 -1.41
N ASP A 111 15.76 -22.16 -0.17
CA ASP A 111 14.51 -21.65 0.35
C ASP A 111 14.66 -20.39 1.21
N LYS A 112 15.89 -20.02 1.54
CA LYS A 112 16.15 -18.77 2.28
C LYS A 112 15.89 -17.54 1.43
N TYR A 113 15.42 -16.50 2.09
CA TYR A 113 15.25 -15.15 1.53
C TYR A 113 15.44 -14.11 2.64
N ASP A 114 15.65 -12.87 2.26
CA ASP A 114 15.83 -11.77 3.20
C ASP A 114 14.49 -11.07 3.48
N TRP A 115 13.99 -11.23 4.70
CA TRP A 115 12.73 -10.63 5.13
C TRP A 115 12.76 -9.08 5.10
N ASN A 116 13.96 -8.46 5.16
CA ASN A 116 14.07 -7.02 5.05
C ASN A 116 13.57 -6.49 3.70
N GLN A 117 13.66 -7.28 2.63
CA GLN A 117 13.07 -6.91 1.33
C GLN A 117 11.54 -6.87 1.41
N VAL A 118 10.92 -7.81 2.12
CA VAL A 118 9.48 -7.80 2.37
C VAL A 118 9.09 -6.57 3.19
N ALA A 119 9.87 -6.24 4.22
CA ALA A 119 9.65 -5.03 5.02
C ALA A 119 9.74 -3.76 4.17
N ALA A 120 10.74 -3.65 3.30
CA ALA A 120 10.86 -2.52 2.38
C ALA A 120 9.63 -2.40 1.46
N LEU A 121 9.19 -3.50 0.85
CA LEU A 121 8.01 -3.51 -0.02
C LEU A 121 6.72 -3.15 0.73
N ASN A 122 6.58 -3.59 1.98
CA ASN A 122 5.45 -3.20 2.83
C ASN A 122 5.45 -1.69 3.11
N THR A 123 6.62 -1.10 3.42
CA THR A 123 6.71 0.35 3.65
C THR A 123 6.45 1.15 2.38
N THR A 124 6.89 0.65 1.20
CA THR A 124 6.58 1.32 -0.07
C THR A 124 5.09 1.34 -0.34
N TYR A 125 4.43 0.20 -0.18
CA TYR A 125 3.01 0.12 -0.48
C TYR A 125 2.14 0.84 0.56
N PHE A 126 2.59 0.89 1.81
CA PHE A 126 2.00 1.76 2.83
C PHE A 126 2.04 3.23 2.42
N CYS A 127 3.18 3.70 1.88
CA CYS A 127 3.34 5.10 1.50
C CYS A 127 2.66 5.43 0.19
N ASN A 128 2.83 4.62 -0.88
CA ASN A 128 2.30 4.96 -2.20
C ASN A 128 0.78 4.75 -2.27
N PHE A 129 0.28 3.53 -2.06
CA PHE A 129 -1.15 3.24 -2.11
C PHE A 129 -1.93 3.90 -0.99
N GLY A 130 -1.35 3.95 0.22
CA GLY A 130 -1.97 4.65 1.35
C GLY A 130 -2.13 6.15 1.08
N ALA A 131 -1.11 6.78 0.51
CA ALA A 131 -1.18 8.18 0.11
C ALA A 131 -2.17 8.40 -1.04
N GLU A 132 -2.19 7.52 -2.06
CA GLU A 132 -3.13 7.62 -3.19
C GLU A 132 -4.57 7.76 -2.69
N LEU A 133 -5.03 6.82 -1.85
CA LEU A 133 -6.41 6.81 -1.38
C LEU A 133 -6.76 8.04 -0.53
N ALA A 134 -5.83 8.46 0.33
CA ALA A 134 -6.05 9.62 1.18
C ALA A 134 -6.05 10.93 0.37
N VAL A 135 -5.10 11.07 -0.57
CA VAL A 135 -4.98 12.27 -1.40
C VAL A 135 -6.15 12.40 -2.37
N VAL A 136 -6.55 11.32 -3.05
CA VAL A 136 -7.74 11.34 -3.94
C VAL A 136 -8.98 11.80 -3.18
N SER A 137 -9.11 11.42 -1.91
CA SER A 137 -10.26 11.81 -1.08
C SER A 137 -10.28 13.31 -0.73
N MET A 138 -9.11 13.94 -0.57
CA MET A 138 -9.01 15.34 -0.12
C MET A 138 -8.82 16.35 -1.24
N LEU A 139 -8.25 15.94 -2.39
CA LEU A 139 -7.89 16.86 -3.48
C LEU A 139 -9.04 17.76 -3.96
N PRO A 140 -10.29 17.29 -4.11
CA PRO A 140 -11.38 18.18 -4.52
C PRO A 140 -11.54 19.36 -3.56
N ALA A 141 -11.61 19.09 -2.25
CA ALA A 141 -11.76 20.13 -1.24
C ALA A 141 -10.53 21.06 -1.16
N PHE A 142 -9.33 20.49 -1.35
CA PHE A 142 -8.09 21.25 -1.39
C PHE A 142 -8.06 22.27 -2.55
N PHE A 143 -8.37 21.86 -3.79
CA PHE A 143 -8.37 22.75 -4.92
C PHE A 143 -9.54 23.76 -4.87
N GLU A 144 -10.70 23.34 -4.36
CA GLU A 144 -11.84 24.23 -4.14
C GLU A 144 -11.47 25.37 -3.19
N SER A 145 -10.92 25.02 -2.01
CA SER A 145 -10.60 26.01 -0.97
C SER A 145 -9.38 26.86 -1.31
N THR A 146 -8.32 26.29 -1.88
CA THR A 146 -7.06 26.99 -2.15
C THR A 146 -7.17 27.98 -3.30
N PHE A 147 -7.91 27.62 -4.38
CA PHE A 147 -8.02 28.42 -5.60
C PHE A 147 -9.41 29.01 -5.85
N SER A 148 -10.32 28.89 -4.86
CA SER A 148 -11.70 29.36 -4.98
C SER A 148 -12.42 28.84 -6.23
N LEU A 149 -12.19 27.57 -6.57
CA LEU A 149 -12.78 26.92 -7.74
C LEU A 149 -14.22 26.45 -7.45
N SER A 150 -15.02 26.34 -8.51
CA SER A 150 -16.30 25.63 -8.38
C SER A 150 -16.06 24.13 -8.07
N PRO A 151 -16.96 23.48 -7.33
CA PRO A 151 -16.84 22.04 -6.99
C PRO A 151 -16.60 21.15 -8.22
N THR A 152 -17.24 21.47 -9.34
CA THR A 152 -17.05 20.73 -10.61
C THR A 152 -15.63 20.85 -11.15
N LYS A 153 -15.05 22.06 -11.18
CA LYS A 153 -13.67 22.27 -11.66
C LYS A 153 -12.67 21.62 -10.73
N ALA A 154 -12.83 21.78 -9.43
CA ALA A 154 -11.97 21.15 -8.42
C ALA A 154 -12.05 19.62 -8.52
N GLY A 155 -13.24 19.06 -8.70
CA GLY A 155 -13.44 17.62 -8.88
C GLY A 155 -12.78 17.06 -10.15
N ILE A 156 -12.84 17.80 -11.29
CA ILE A 156 -12.16 17.39 -12.54
C ILE A 156 -10.64 17.38 -12.35
N ILE A 157 -10.09 18.42 -11.72
CA ILE A 157 -8.65 18.48 -11.42
C ILE A 157 -8.24 17.33 -10.49
N ALA A 158 -8.99 17.08 -9.43
CA ALA A 158 -8.72 15.98 -8.51
C ALA A 158 -8.83 14.62 -9.20
N ALA A 159 -9.79 14.43 -10.10
CA ALA A 159 -9.94 13.20 -10.87
C ALA A 159 -8.75 12.92 -11.78
N SER A 160 -8.03 13.95 -12.25
CA SER A 160 -6.81 13.76 -13.05
C SER A 160 -5.73 12.99 -12.29
N PHE A 161 -5.62 13.18 -10.97
CA PHE A 161 -4.70 12.41 -10.13
C PHE A 161 -4.99 10.90 -10.20
N ALA A 162 -6.25 10.51 -10.05
CA ALA A 162 -6.64 9.10 -10.12
C ALA A 162 -6.58 8.55 -11.56
N PHE A 163 -6.87 9.38 -12.57
CA PHE A 163 -6.90 8.97 -13.97
C PHE A 163 -5.51 8.56 -14.50
N VAL A 164 -4.45 9.17 -13.99
CA VAL A 164 -3.05 8.83 -14.30
C VAL A 164 -2.76 7.35 -14.00
N ASN A 165 -3.50 6.71 -13.10
CA ASN A 165 -3.35 5.30 -12.73
C ASN A 165 -3.45 4.35 -13.93
N LEU A 166 -4.29 4.67 -14.91
CA LEU A 166 -4.45 3.84 -16.12
C LEU A 166 -3.12 3.60 -16.86
N ILE A 167 -2.21 4.57 -16.78
CA ILE A 167 -0.95 4.57 -17.53
C ILE A 167 0.24 4.36 -16.58
N ALA A 168 0.29 5.09 -15.47
CA ALA A 168 1.46 5.12 -14.60
C ALA A 168 1.71 3.77 -13.88
N ARG A 169 0.66 3.07 -13.43
CA ARG A 169 0.81 1.79 -12.74
C ARG A 169 1.36 0.69 -13.66
N PRO A 170 0.83 0.44 -14.87
CA PRO A 170 1.44 -0.48 -15.83
C PRO A 170 2.87 -0.08 -16.21
N LEU A 171 3.10 1.21 -16.50
CA LEU A 171 4.43 1.71 -16.85
C LEU A 171 5.44 1.51 -15.72
N GLY A 172 5.04 1.72 -14.47
CA GLY A 172 5.90 1.48 -13.31
C GLY A 172 6.40 0.04 -13.23
N GLY A 173 5.52 -0.93 -13.48
CA GLY A 173 5.88 -2.34 -13.59
C GLY A 173 6.84 -2.61 -14.75
N ILE A 174 6.51 -2.13 -15.94
CA ILE A 174 7.33 -2.30 -17.16
C ILE A 174 8.72 -1.68 -16.97
N LEU A 175 8.80 -0.46 -16.44
CA LEU A 175 10.08 0.20 -16.17
C LEU A 175 10.91 -0.59 -15.16
N SER A 176 10.27 -1.09 -14.10
CA SER A 176 10.94 -1.93 -13.11
C SER A 176 11.48 -3.22 -13.69
N ASP A 177 10.76 -3.85 -14.62
CA ASP A 177 11.18 -5.10 -15.27
C ASP A 177 12.22 -4.87 -16.38
N SER A 178 12.18 -3.72 -17.06
CA SER A 178 13.08 -3.40 -18.18
C SER A 178 14.42 -2.82 -17.74
N MET A 179 14.50 -2.20 -16.57
CA MET A 179 15.75 -1.64 -16.06
C MET A 179 16.58 -2.72 -15.33
N ASN A 180 17.90 -2.64 -15.46
CA ASN A 180 18.84 -3.60 -14.86
C ASN A 180 18.84 -3.61 -13.32
N SER A 181 18.15 -2.67 -12.68
CA SER A 181 18.12 -2.56 -11.22
C SER A 181 16.73 -2.12 -10.74
N ARG A 182 15.94 -3.08 -10.26
CA ARG A 182 14.63 -2.83 -9.63
C ARG A 182 14.72 -1.97 -8.39
N LYS A 183 15.82 -2.13 -7.63
CA LYS A 183 16.13 -1.29 -6.48
C LYS A 183 16.24 0.18 -6.84
N LYS A 184 16.97 0.51 -7.93
CA LYS A 184 17.11 1.91 -8.40
C LYS A 184 15.76 2.49 -8.82
N VAL A 185 14.98 1.72 -9.58
CA VAL A 185 13.64 2.15 -10.01
C VAL A 185 12.75 2.47 -8.81
N MET A 186 12.68 1.56 -7.83
CA MET A 186 11.90 1.79 -6.63
C MET A 186 12.39 3.01 -5.85
N SER A 187 13.71 3.17 -5.73
CA SER A 187 14.31 4.32 -5.05
C SER A 187 13.97 5.65 -5.75
N ILE A 188 13.99 5.67 -7.09
CA ILE A 188 13.60 6.84 -7.90
C ILE A 188 12.12 7.18 -7.66
N TYR A 189 11.24 6.17 -7.65
CA TYR A 189 9.83 6.40 -7.38
C TYR A 189 9.61 6.95 -5.97
N MET A 190 10.22 6.35 -4.95
CA MET A 190 10.00 6.78 -3.56
C MET A 190 10.53 8.19 -3.29
N ILE A 191 11.70 8.56 -3.85
CA ILE A 191 12.20 9.93 -3.73
C ILE A 191 11.33 10.92 -4.53
N GLY A 192 10.83 10.50 -5.70
CA GLY A 192 9.90 11.30 -6.50
C GLY A 192 8.58 11.56 -5.77
N ILE A 193 8.02 10.57 -5.07
CA ILE A 193 6.85 10.73 -4.20
C ILE A 193 7.15 11.73 -3.09
N SER A 194 8.31 11.58 -2.42
CA SER A 194 8.70 12.47 -1.33
C SER A 194 8.78 13.93 -1.81
N LEU A 195 9.53 14.17 -2.87
CA LEU A 195 9.69 15.53 -3.43
C LEU A 195 8.36 16.07 -3.97
N GLY A 196 7.56 15.24 -4.61
CA GLY A 196 6.25 15.61 -5.12
C GLY A 196 5.31 16.10 -4.01
N PHE A 197 5.16 15.33 -2.93
CA PHE A 197 4.31 15.74 -1.81
C PHE A 197 4.89 16.90 -1.01
N ILE A 198 6.20 16.97 -0.81
CA ILE A 198 6.83 18.16 -0.22
C ILE A 198 6.52 19.40 -1.08
N GLY A 199 6.65 19.30 -2.40
CA GLY A 199 6.28 20.38 -3.32
C GLY A 199 4.78 20.75 -3.20
N MET A 200 3.89 19.76 -3.13
CA MET A 200 2.45 20.01 -2.93
C MET A 200 2.15 20.70 -1.59
N GLY A 201 2.94 20.46 -0.56
CA GLY A 201 2.82 21.13 0.74
C GLY A 201 3.08 22.65 0.67
N PHE A 202 3.77 23.14 -0.35
CA PHE A 202 4.00 24.58 -0.57
C PHE A 202 2.95 25.24 -1.47
N ILE A 203 2.00 24.49 -2.04
CA ILE A 203 0.94 25.07 -2.87
C ILE A 203 0.08 26.01 -2.02
N SER A 204 -0.09 27.24 -2.50
CA SER A 204 -0.91 28.28 -1.88
C SER A 204 -1.77 28.99 -2.94
N SER A 205 -2.69 29.85 -2.51
CA SER A 205 -3.55 30.63 -3.39
C SER A 205 -2.80 31.58 -4.33
N THR A 206 -1.52 31.87 -4.04
CA THR A 206 -0.64 32.73 -4.89
C THR A 206 -0.02 31.98 -6.05
N TRP A 207 -0.09 30.64 -6.06
CA TRP A 207 0.47 29.85 -7.15
C TRP A 207 -0.39 29.93 -8.42
N PRO A 208 0.23 29.90 -9.61
CA PRO A 208 -0.51 29.68 -10.84
C PRO A 208 -1.21 28.28 -10.77
N LEU A 209 -2.53 28.25 -10.97
CA LEU A 209 -3.30 27.00 -10.93
C LEU A 209 -2.70 25.92 -11.83
N ALA A 210 -2.28 26.30 -13.05
CA ALA A 210 -1.67 25.34 -13.98
C ALA A 210 -0.42 24.64 -13.40
N LEU A 211 0.43 25.39 -12.68
CA LEU A 211 1.62 24.82 -12.04
C LEU A 211 1.26 23.85 -10.91
N ALA A 212 0.26 24.20 -10.09
CA ALA A 212 -0.24 23.32 -9.04
C ALA A 212 -0.82 22.02 -9.63
N VAL A 213 -1.56 22.10 -10.72
CA VAL A 213 -2.12 20.91 -11.42
C VAL A 213 -1.01 20.05 -12.03
N ILE A 214 -0.02 20.66 -12.70
CA ILE A 214 1.12 19.92 -13.25
C ILE A 214 1.88 19.18 -12.15
N LEU A 215 2.18 19.85 -11.04
CA LEU A 215 2.86 19.23 -9.90
C LEU A 215 2.06 18.06 -9.33
N THR A 216 0.74 18.21 -9.21
CA THR A 216 -0.18 17.16 -8.73
C THR A 216 -0.16 15.94 -9.67
N ILE A 217 -0.19 16.16 -10.99
CA ILE A 217 -0.13 15.08 -11.99
C ILE A 217 1.23 14.38 -11.95
N VAL A 218 2.33 15.14 -11.89
CA VAL A 218 3.68 14.56 -11.81
C VAL A 218 3.85 13.75 -10.52
N CYS A 219 3.39 14.26 -9.38
CA CYS A 219 3.39 13.53 -8.12
C CYS A 219 2.60 12.21 -8.25
N SER A 220 1.41 12.26 -8.86
CA SER A 220 0.58 11.08 -9.12
C SER A 220 1.30 10.03 -9.97
N MET A 221 2.06 10.44 -10.99
CA MET A 221 2.84 9.50 -11.80
C MET A 221 3.87 8.72 -10.97
N PHE A 222 4.53 9.38 -10.02
CA PHE A 222 5.45 8.70 -9.11
C PHE A 222 4.70 7.78 -8.14
N VAL A 223 3.59 8.23 -7.55
CA VAL A 223 2.79 7.43 -6.60
C VAL A 223 2.33 6.14 -7.24
N GLN A 224 1.66 6.23 -8.37
CA GLN A 224 1.03 5.10 -9.03
C GLN A 224 2.03 4.23 -9.80
N GLY A 225 3.11 4.84 -10.32
CA GLY A 225 4.23 4.09 -10.89
C GLY A 225 4.95 3.24 -9.84
N ALA A 226 5.13 3.75 -8.62
CA ALA A 226 5.68 3.00 -7.50
C ALA A 226 4.84 1.77 -7.13
N GLU A 227 3.51 1.86 -7.26
CA GLU A 227 2.62 0.73 -7.00
C GLU A 227 2.85 -0.42 -7.99
N GLY A 228 2.92 -0.10 -9.28
CA GLY A 228 3.26 -1.06 -10.32
C GLY A 228 4.63 -1.69 -10.10
N ALA A 229 5.63 -0.85 -9.81
CA ALA A 229 6.99 -1.29 -9.51
C ALA A 229 7.04 -2.20 -8.27
N THR A 230 6.28 -1.92 -7.22
CA THR A 230 6.21 -2.77 -6.02
C THR A 230 5.81 -4.20 -6.38
N PHE A 231 4.75 -4.37 -7.18
CA PHE A 231 4.27 -5.70 -7.58
C PHE A 231 5.19 -6.41 -8.57
N SER A 232 5.99 -5.70 -9.35
CA SER A 232 7.01 -6.32 -10.20
C SER A 232 8.21 -6.85 -9.39
N VAL A 233 8.55 -6.20 -8.26
CA VAL A 233 9.65 -6.63 -7.38
C VAL A 233 9.26 -7.83 -6.52
N ILE A 234 8.01 -7.93 -6.06
CA ILE A 234 7.56 -8.98 -5.13
C ILE A 234 7.95 -10.41 -5.57
N PRO A 235 7.73 -10.84 -6.83
CA PRO A 235 8.09 -12.20 -7.27
C PRO A 235 9.58 -12.51 -7.20
N THR A 236 10.43 -11.50 -7.21
CA THR A 236 11.90 -11.66 -7.19
C THR A 236 12.45 -11.93 -5.81
N VAL A 237 11.73 -11.54 -4.76
CA VAL A 237 12.12 -11.83 -3.37
C VAL A 237 12.10 -13.34 -3.10
N LYS A 238 10.95 -13.98 -3.39
CA LYS A 238 10.79 -15.43 -3.34
C LYS A 238 9.55 -15.85 -4.13
N ARG A 239 9.76 -16.44 -5.30
CA ARG A 239 8.68 -16.76 -6.24
C ARG A 239 7.55 -17.61 -5.62
N ARG A 240 7.90 -18.57 -4.75
CA ARG A 240 6.95 -19.44 -4.04
C ARG A 240 6.02 -18.65 -3.09
N LEU A 241 6.49 -17.54 -2.55
CA LEU A 241 5.79 -16.71 -1.58
C LEU A 241 5.13 -15.46 -2.19
N THR A 242 5.14 -15.31 -3.52
CA THR A 242 4.61 -14.14 -4.22
C THR A 242 3.22 -13.73 -3.73
N GLY A 243 2.28 -14.68 -3.65
CA GLY A 243 0.91 -14.38 -3.22
C GLY A 243 0.82 -13.90 -1.76
N GLN A 244 1.64 -14.46 -0.88
CA GLN A 244 1.66 -14.07 0.54
C GLN A 244 2.31 -12.70 0.74
N ILE A 245 3.42 -12.43 0.04
CA ILE A 245 4.09 -11.11 0.08
C ILE A 245 3.17 -10.04 -0.54
N SER A 246 2.52 -10.33 -1.68
CA SER A 246 1.54 -9.43 -2.29
C SER A 246 0.36 -9.13 -1.37
N GLY A 247 -0.17 -10.15 -0.71
CA GLY A 247 -1.25 -9.98 0.26
C GLY A 247 -0.85 -9.13 1.46
N MET A 248 0.38 -9.31 1.96
CA MET A 248 0.92 -8.50 3.05
C MET A 248 1.13 -7.05 2.61
N ALA A 249 1.76 -6.81 1.46
CA ALA A 249 1.93 -5.47 0.92
C ALA A 249 0.58 -4.77 0.72
N GLY A 250 -0.42 -5.47 0.16
CA GLY A 250 -1.78 -4.94 0.02
C GLY A 250 -2.44 -4.57 1.36
N ALA A 251 -2.25 -5.39 2.40
CA ALA A 251 -2.72 -5.08 3.75
C ALA A 251 -2.06 -3.81 4.29
N TYR A 252 -0.74 -3.66 4.09
CA TYR A 252 -0.01 -2.46 4.47
C TYR A 252 -0.51 -1.21 3.74
N GLY A 253 -0.82 -1.31 2.44
CA GLY A 253 -1.39 -0.19 1.67
C GLY A 253 -2.73 0.28 2.23
N ASN A 254 -3.64 -0.66 2.52
CA ASN A 254 -4.95 -0.33 3.11
C ASN A 254 -4.81 0.30 4.51
N VAL A 255 -3.91 -0.23 5.33
CA VAL A 255 -3.62 0.33 6.67
C VAL A 255 -2.96 1.71 6.54
N GLY A 256 -2.10 1.91 5.54
CA GLY A 256 -1.55 3.21 5.17
C GLY A 256 -2.63 4.23 4.84
N ALA A 257 -3.65 3.84 4.07
CA ALA A 257 -4.79 4.70 3.76
C ALA A 257 -5.55 5.12 5.04
N VAL A 258 -5.84 4.16 5.93
CA VAL A 258 -6.47 4.46 7.22
C VAL A 258 -5.62 5.41 8.06
N PHE A 259 -4.30 5.20 8.09
CA PHE A 259 -3.36 6.06 8.80
C PHE A 259 -3.39 7.49 8.27
N TYR A 260 -3.20 7.69 6.95
CA TYR A 260 -3.18 9.01 6.35
C TYR A 260 -4.55 9.71 6.43
N LEU A 261 -5.66 8.98 6.19
CA LEU A 261 -7.00 9.54 6.39
C LEU A 261 -7.26 9.95 7.84
N THR A 262 -6.68 9.23 8.80
CA THR A 262 -6.78 9.61 10.21
C THR A 262 -5.99 10.87 10.50
N ILE A 263 -4.77 10.99 9.98
CA ILE A 263 -3.94 12.21 10.11
C ILE A 263 -4.63 13.42 9.48
N LEU A 264 -5.21 13.25 8.28
CA LEU A 264 -5.92 14.32 7.57
C LEU A 264 -7.03 14.99 8.42
N THR A 265 -7.55 14.30 9.42
CA THR A 265 -8.59 14.88 10.29
C THR A 265 -8.08 15.75 11.43
N VAL A 266 -6.75 15.82 11.63
CA VAL A 266 -6.12 16.54 12.76
C VAL A 266 -5.07 17.56 12.31
N VAL A 267 -4.71 17.57 11.02
CA VAL A 267 -3.72 18.50 10.44
C VAL A 267 -4.31 19.24 9.24
N ASP A 268 -3.73 20.38 8.86
CA ASP A 268 -4.08 21.07 7.62
C ASP A 268 -3.50 20.38 6.38
N SER A 269 -3.94 20.81 5.19
CA SER A 269 -3.54 20.21 3.92
C SER A 269 -2.04 20.28 3.65
N SER A 270 -1.38 21.40 4.03
CA SER A 270 0.06 21.57 3.83
C SER A 270 0.85 20.61 4.71
N GLN A 271 0.52 20.57 6.01
CA GLN A 271 1.13 19.64 6.96
C GLN A 271 0.90 18.19 6.53
N PHE A 272 -0.30 17.88 6.02
CA PHE A 272 -0.64 16.54 5.53
C PHE A 272 0.28 16.11 4.38
N PHE A 273 0.51 16.96 3.40
CA PHE A 273 1.43 16.66 2.30
C PHE A 273 2.87 16.49 2.79
N PHE A 274 3.34 17.32 3.72
CA PHE A 274 4.67 17.16 4.31
C PHE A 274 4.83 15.84 5.05
N ILE A 275 3.79 15.38 5.78
CA ILE A 275 3.83 14.09 6.48
C ILE A 275 3.92 12.94 5.50
N ILE A 276 3.16 12.97 4.40
CA ILE A 276 3.28 11.95 3.34
C ILE A 276 4.68 11.99 2.71
N GLY A 277 5.17 13.18 2.39
CA GLY A 277 6.51 13.36 1.81
C GLY A 277 7.62 12.81 2.71
N ALA A 278 7.54 13.07 4.02
CA ALA A 278 8.47 12.52 5.01
C ALA A 278 8.36 10.99 5.11
N GLY A 279 7.14 10.43 5.12
CA GLY A 279 6.92 9.00 5.11
C GLY A 279 7.50 8.31 3.87
N ALA A 280 7.33 8.92 2.70
CA ALA A 280 7.91 8.43 1.45
C ALA A 280 9.45 8.50 1.46
N PHE A 281 10.03 9.55 2.04
CA PHE A 281 11.48 9.63 2.23
C PHE A 281 12.00 8.53 3.15
N PHE A 282 11.31 8.26 4.24
CA PHE A 282 11.64 7.14 5.12
C PHE A 282 11.58 5.80 4.38
N SER A 283 10.54 5.57 3.59
CA SER A 283 10.43 4.37 2.77
C SER A 283 11.51 4.30 1.68
N PHE A 284 11.93 5.44 1.10
CA PHE A 284 13.10 5.50 0.21
C PHE A 284 14.36 4.96 0.89
N LEU A 285 14.62 5.37 2.14
CA LEU A 285 15.77 4.86 2.90
C LEU A 285 15.68 3.35 3.10
N PHE A 286 14.50 2.82 3.41
CA PHE A 286 14.29 1.37 3.51
C PHE A 286 14.60 0.65 2.19
N CYS A 287 14.13 1.19 1.07
CA CYS A 287 14.43 0.62 -0.25
C CYS A 287 15.92 0.66 -0.56
N ALA A 288 16.56 1.80 -0.32
CA ALA A 288 17.98 1.98 -0.59
C ALA A 288 18.87 1.05 0.25
N LEU A 289 18.46 0.73 1.48
CA LEU A 289 19.24 -0.11 2.39
C LEU A 289 18.95 -1.60 2.21
N PHE A 290 17.70 -1.99 1.98
CA PHE A 290 17.26 -3.38 2.15
C PHE A 290 16.81 -4.07 0.85
N LEU A 291 16.41 -3.35 -0.20
CA LEU A 291 16.17 -4.02 -1.48
C LEU A 291 17.48 -4.47 -2.09
N LYS A 292 17.48 -5.70 -2.59
CA LYS A 292 18.58 -6.30 -3.34
C LYS A 292 18.32 -6.18 -4.84
N GLU A 293 19.37 -6.21 -5.62
CA GLU A 293 19.31 -6.26 -7.08
C GLU A 293 19.01 -7.66 -7.59
#